data_d1891662c3ee36aacb4286da9ae1697a
#
_entry.id   d1891662c3ee36aacb4286da9ae1697a
#
_cell.length_a   1.000
_cell.length_b   1.000
_cell.length_c   1.000
_cell.angle_alpha   90.00
_cell.angle_beta   90.00
_cell.angle_gamma   90.00
#
_symmetry.space_group_name_H-M   'P 1'
#
loop_
_entity.id
_entity.type
_entity.pdbx_description
1 polymer ?
#
loop_
_entity_poly.entity_id
_entity_poly.type
_entity_poly.pdbx_seq_one_letter_code
_entity_poly.pdbx_strand_id
1 'polypeptide(L)'
;MTKKQKKVLYQIIASVVLIVILRLLPAFPTPVELVLYLIPYLVVGWDVLRKALLGIKNRQPFDECFLMAVATVGAFALGDYVEGCAVILFYQIGELFQSVAVGKSRQSISSLMDIRPDYANIEDEDGKLEQVDPDDVEVGTVIVVQPGERVPIDGVIVEGTSALNTAALTGESLPRDVQSGDEVISGCVNMTGLLKVRTTKEFGESTVSKILDLVENSSMKKARTENFITRFARVYTPAVCYSALALAFLPPVVLLLMGQPARFGDWIYRALTFLVISCPCALVISIPLSFFGGIGGASACGILVKGSTYLEELARTGVVVFDKTGTLTQGTFKVVGIHPENGVTEAELVEAAALAESWSKHPISLSIKNAYGKEIDANRVTDVQELGGHGVTAKVDGRTVAAGNTRLMAKLNLSAPEVTEPGTIVHVAIEGKYAGYLLIADVVKPHSAQAIKGLKAAGVRKTVMLTGDAEPVAKAVASDLGLDEYHAGLLPGDKVDQIEKLLAAKGPKENLAFVGDGINDAPVLSRADIGIAMGALGSDAAIEAADIVLMDDDPAKIALAMSIARRTLRIVYENIVFALAIKFACLVLGALGLASMWTAIFADVGVMVLAVLNATRALYTKDLARKNER
;
A
#
# COMPACT_ATOMS: atom_id res chain seq x y z
N MET A 1 24.94 -6.50 -4.58
CA MET A 1 25.23 -7.74 -3.83
C MET A 1 25.93 -7.41 -2.51
N THR A 2 25.43 -7.94 -1.40
CA THR A 2 26.04 -7.79 -0.07
C THR A 2 27.35 -8.57 0.05
N LYS A 3 28.17 -8.27 1.07
CA LYS A 3 29.41 -9.02 1.35
C LYS A 3 29.15 -10.53 1.52
N LYS A 4 28.02 -10.91 2.15
CA LYS A 4 27.60 -12.30 2.36
C LYS A 4 27.25 -12.99 1.03
N GLN A 5 26.50 -12.32 0.14
CA GLN A 5 26.16 -12.83 -1.19
C GLN A 5 27.39 -13.04 -2.08
N LYS A 6 28.35 -12.11 -2.03
CA LYS A 6 29.63 -12.27 -2.76
C LYS A 6 30.41 -13.48 -2.26
N LYS A 7 30.45 -13.73 -0.94
CA LYS A 7 31.11 -14.91 -0.36
C LYS A 7 30.50 -16.21 -0.90
N VAL A 8 29.17 -16.32 -0.88
CA VAL A 8 28.46 -17.51 -1.40
C VAL A 8 28.73 -17.69 -2.90
N LEU A 9 28.74 -16.60 -3.69
CA LEU A 9 29.09 -16.68 -5.12
C LEU A 9 30.50 -17.23 -5.34
N TYR A 10 31.50 -16.78 -4.58
CA TYR A 10 32.87 -17.33 -4.68
C TYR A 10 32.95 -18.80 -4.27
N GLN A 11 32.20 -19.24 -3.25
CA GLN A 11 32.11 -20.64 -2.86
C GLN A 11 31.50 -21.51 -3.97
N ILE A 12 30.43 -21.02 -4.63
CA ILE A 12 29.80 -21.68 -5.78
C ILE A 12 30.81 -21.82 -6.93
N ILE A 13 31.47 -20.71 -7.32
CA ILE A 13 32.46 -20.74 -8.42
C ILE A 13 33.62 -21.70 -8.11
N ALA A 14 34.15 -21.63 -6.89
CA ALA A 14 35.23 -22.52 -6.47
C ALA A 14 34.82 -24.01 -6.54
N SER A 15 33.61 -24.34 -6.06
CA SER A 15 33.08 -25.72 -6.13
C SER A 15 32.85 -26.18 -7.57
N VAL A 16 32.30 -25.32 -8.44
CA VAL A 16 32.13 -25.63 -9.87
C VAL A 16 33.47 -25.95 -10.51
N VAL A 17 34.47 -25.09 -10.31
CA VAL A 17 35.81 -25.30 -10.87
C VAL A 17 36.43 -26.60 -10.37
N LEU A 18 36.32 -26.91 -9.07
CA LEU A 18 36.83 -28.13 -8.49
C LEU A 18 36.12 -29.37 -9.08
N ILE A 19 34.79 -29.35 -9.19
CA ILE A 19 34.02 -30.47 -9.77
C ILE A 19 34.41 -30.70 -11.24
N VAL A 20 34.55 -29.62 -12.04
CA VAL A 20 34.97 -29.74 -13.44
C VAL A 20 36.38 -30.29 -13.55
N ILE A 21 37.31 -29.85 -12.73
CA ILE A 21 38.69 -30.40 -12.70
C ILE A 21 38.67 -31.89 -12.36
N LEU A 22 37.94 -32.26 -11.30
CA LEU A 22 37.83 -33.68 -10.90
C LEU A 22 37.20 -34.57 -12.00
N ARG A 23 36.26 -34.01 -12.78
CA ARG A 23 35.61 -34.72 -13.88
C ARG A 23 36.54 -34.93 -15.10
N LEU A 24 37.52 -34.05 -15.29
CA LEU A 24 38.48 -34.10 -16.37
C LEU A 24 39.70 -35.00 -16.04
N LEU A 25 39.92 -35.32 -14.76
CA LEU A 25 40.99 -36.21 -14.32
C LEU A 25 40.63 -37.67 -14.56
N PRO A 26 41.59 -38.56 -14.71
CA PRO A 26 41.34 -39.99 -14.81
C PRO A 26 40.70 -40.54 -13.53
N ALA A 27 39.93 -41.65 -13.66
CA ALA A 27 39.22 -42.25 -12.53
C ALA A 27 40.19 -42.66 -11.39
N PHE A 28 39.85 -42.29 -10.19
CA PHE A 28 40.61 -42.64 -8.98
C PHE A 28 39.99 -43.86 -8.27
N PRO A 29 40.76 -44.54 -7.40
CA PRO A 29 40.19 -45.55 -6.52
C PRO A 29 39.07 -44.96 -5.66
N THR A 30 37.98 -45.70 -5.43
CA THR A 30 36.77 -45.25 -4.74
C THR A 30 37.01 -44.44 -3.44
N PRO A 31 37.92 -44.85 -2.51
CA PRO A 31 38.15 -44.09 -1.30
C PRO A 31 38.83 -42.71 -1.55
N VAL A 32 39.65 -42.62 -2.60
CA VAL A 32 40.31 -41.38 -2.99
C VAL A 32 39.30 -40.45 -3.66
N GLU A 33 38.45 -40.98 -4.52
CA GLU A 33 37.39 -40.25 -5.19
C GLU A 33 36.40 -39.64 -4.19
N LEU A 34 35.98 -40.42 -3.17
CA LEU A 34 35.15 -39.92 -2.07
C LEU A 34 35.78 -38.68 -1.40
N VAL A 35 37.05 -38.76 -1.03
CA VAL A 35 37.72 -37.62 -0.34
C VAL A 35 37.84 -36.40 -1.26
N LEU A 36 38.13 -36.62 -2.54
CA LEU A 36 38.27 -35.53 -3.50
C LEU A 36 36.95 -34.81 -3.75
N TYR A 37 35.82 -35.52 -3.90
CA TYR A 37 34.49 -34.87 -4.05
C TYR A 37 33.94 -34.32 -2.75
N LEU A 38 34.40 -34.78 -1.57
CA LEU A 38 34.00 -34.21 -0.29
C LEU A 38 34.50 -32.77 -0.13
N ILE A 39 35.61 -32.38 -0.76
CA ILE A 39 36.15 -31.02 -0.71
C ILE A 39 35.17 -30.00 -1.32
N PRO A 40 34.80 -30.04 -2.61
CA PRO A 40 33.84 -29.10 -3.19
C PRO A 40 32.47 -29.21 -2.52
N TYR A 41 32.04 -30.37 -2.07
CA TYR A 41 30.80 -30.57 -1.33
C TYR A 41 30.80 -29.78 -0.01
N LEU A 42 31.86 -29.85 0.79
CA LEU A 42 31.95 -29.11 2.04
C LEU A 42 32.16 -27.59 1.83
N VAL A 43 32.87 -27.19 0.77
CA VAL A 43 33.07 -25.76 0.46
C VAL A 43 31.73 -25.05 0.23
N VAL A 44 30.81 -25.66 -0.49
CA VAL A 44 29.51 -25.06 -0.82
C VAL A 44 28.39 -25.49 0.13
N GLY A 45 28.46 -26.69 0.72
CA GLY A 45 27.38 -27.30 1.51
C GLY A 45 27.49 -27.10 3.03
N TRP A 46 28.61 -26.59 3.55
CA TRP A 46 28.83 -26.48 4.99
C TRP A 46 27.73 -25.75 5.74
N ASP A 47 27.25 -24.62 5.19
CA ASP A 47 26.19 -23.84 5.80
C ASP A 47 24.85 -24.59 5.86
N VAL A 48 24.54 -25.38 4.82
CA VAL A 48 23.33 -26.22 4.75
C VAL A 48 23.39 -27.35 5.78
N LEU A 49 24.51 -28.07 5.84
CA LEU A 49 24.72 -29.13 6.83
C LEU A 49 24.63 -28.60 8.27
N ARG A 50 25.27 -27.47 8.53
CA ARG A 50 25.20 -26.82 9.83
C ARG A 50 23.78 -26.42 10.22
N LYS A 51 23.02 -25.84 9.28
CA LYS A 51 21.60 -25.48 9.51
C LYS A 51 20.75 -26.72 9.78
N ALA A 52 20.92 -27.79 9.00
CA ALA A 52 20.22 -29.06 9.20
C ALA A 52 20.50 -29.64 10.61
N LEU A 53 21.75 -29.66 11.06
CA LEU A 53 22.11 -30.12 12.40
C LEU A 53 21.52 -29.24 13.50
N LEU A 54 21.53 -27.92 13.30
CA LEU A 54 20.91 -26.99 14.25
C LEU A 54 19.37 -27.16 14.30
N GLY A 55 18.72 -27.43 13.16
CA GLY A 55 17.29 -27.76 13.07
C GLY A 55 16.93 -28.98 13.91
N ILE A 56 17.72 -30.05 13.80
CA ILE A 56 17.56 -31.25 14.62
C ILE A 56 17.72 -30.93 16.12
N LYS A 57 18.76 -30.17 16.48
CA LYS A 57 19.02 -29.76 17.87
C LYS A 57 17.86 -28.92 18.45
N ASN A 58 17.26 -28.05 17.63
CA ASN A 58 16.15 -27.16 18.02
C ASN A 58 14.77 -27.85 17.90
N ARG A 59 14.71 -29.18 17.74
CA ARG A 59 13.47 -29.96 17.59
C ARG A 59 12.60 -29.55 16.38
N GLN A 60 13.22 -29.02 15.34
CA GLN A 60 12.59 -28.71 14.05
C GLN A 60 13.33 -29.44 12.93
N PRO A 61 13.31 -30.80 12.90
CA PRO A 61 14.16 -31.59 12.01
C PRO A 61 13.68 -31.59 10.55
N PHE A 62 12.43 -31.19 10.28
CA PHE A 62 11.84 -31.29 8.92
C PHE A 62 11.86 -29.93 8.21
N ASP A 63 13.06 -29.36 8.03
CA ASP A 63 13.26 -28.18 7.19
C ASP A 63 13.89 -28.55 5.83
N GLU A 64 13.96 -27.59 4.92
CA GLU A 64 14.54 -27.76 3.60
C GLU A 64 16.02 -28.14 3.63
N CYS A 65 16.79 -27.59 4.59
CA CYS A 65 18.19 -27.89 4.78
C CYS A 65 18.40 -29.35 5.19
N PHE A 66 17.51 -29.90 6.03
CA PHE A 66 17.52 -31.31 6.42
C PHE A 66 17.25 -32.22 5.23
N LEU A 67 16.24 -31.93 4.40
CA LEU A 67 15.93 -32.71 3.20
C LEU A 67 17.12 -32.75 2.26
N MET A 68 17.77 -31.62 2.00
CA MET A 68 18.94 -31.51 1.15
C MET A 68 20.14 -32.25 1.74
N ALA A 69 20.37 -32.14 3.04
CA ALA A 69 21.46 -32.85 3.73
C ALA A 69 21.27 -34.37 3.64
N VAL A 70 20.07 -34.89 3.91
CA VAL A 70 19.78 -36.35 3.81
C VAL A 70 19.95 -36.84 2.38
N ALA A 71 19.42 -36.10 1.39
CA ALA A 71 19.53 -36.50 -0.01
C ALA A 71 20.97 -36.53 -0.50
N THR A 72 21.77 -35.52 -0.18
CA THR A 72 23.17 -35.44 -0.63
C THR A 72 24.10 -36.39 0.09
N VAL A 73 23.95 -36.58 1.41
CA VAL A 73 24.70 -37.60 2.17
C VAL A 73 24.32 -38.99 1.70
N GLY A 74 23.05 -39.26 1.41
CA GLY A 74 22.58 -40.52 0.84
C GLY A 74 23.15 -40.78 -0.54
N ALA A 75 23.26 -39.80 -1.44
CA ALA A 75 23.92 -39.93 -2.73
C ALA A 75 25.42 -40.32 -2.57
N PHE A 76 26.12 -39.66 -1.64
CA PHE A 76 27.51 -40.04 -1.31
C PHE A 76 27.62 -41.49 -0.80
N ALA A 77 26.67 -41.94 0.02
CA ALA A 77 26.64 -43.31 0.53
C ALA A 77 26.38 -44.37 -0.57
N LEU A 78 25.66 -43.97 -1.63
CA LEU A 78 25.43 -44.81 -2.81
C LEU A 78 26.59 -44.78 -3.82
N GLY A 79 27.58 -43.90 -3.63
CA GLY A 79 28.72 -43.73 -4.55
C GLY A 79 28.49 -42.70 -5.66
N ASP A 80 27.34 -42.02 -5.66
CA ASP A 80 26.97 -40.99 -6.66
C ASP A 80 27.47 -39.60 -6.23
N TYR A 81 28.81 -39.46 -6.09
CA TYR A 81 29.47 -38.27 -5.56
C TYR A 81 29.19 -37.00 -6.38
N VAL A 82 29.19 -37.14 -7.71
CA VAL A 82 28.95 -36.03 -8.64
C VAL A 82 27.52 -35.49 -8.48
N GLU A 83 26.53 -36.39 -8.36
CA GLU A 83 25.13 -36.00 -8.16
C GLU A 83 24.92 -35.36 -6.80
N GLY A 84 25.52 -35.90 -5.73
CA GLY A 84 25.47 -35.28 -4.40
C GLY A 84 26.07 -33.85 -4.38
N CYS A 85 27.21 -33.65 -5.05
CA CYS A 85 27.78 -32.32 -5.24
C CYS A 85 26.89 -31.39 -6.08
N ALA A 86 26.29 -31.90 -7.15
CA ALA A 86 25.41 -31.14 -8.03
C ALA A 86 24.17 -30.65 -7.28
N VAL A 87 23.51 -31.52 -6.51
CA VAL A 87 22.31 -31.14 -5.72
C VAL A 87 22.60 -29.97 -4.80
N ILE A 88 23.65 -30.05 -3.97
CA ILE A 88 23.99 -29.02 -3.01
C ILE A 88 24.45 -27.73 -3.70
N LEU A 89 25.14 -27.83 -4.83
CA LEU A 89 25.58 -26.70 -5.63
C LEU A 89 24.39 -25.92 -6.22
N PHE A 90 23.46 -26.63 -6.88
CA PHE A 90 22.28 -26.00 -7.45
C PHE A 90 21.36 -25.45 -6.39
N TYR A 91 21.24 -26.11 -5.24
CA TYR A 91 20.52 -25.55 -4.08
C TYR A 91 21.13 -24.20 -3.67
N GLN A 92 22.45 -24.11 -3.53
CA GLN A 92 23.12 -22.86 -3.16
C GLN A 92 23.02 -21.78 -4.26
N ILE A 93 23.01 -22.15 -5.53
CA ILE A 93 22.71 -21.21 -6.64
C ILE A 93 21.29 -20.66 -6.47
N GLY A 94 20.33 -21.51 -6.16
CA GLY A 94 18.94 -21.12 -5.90
C GLY A 94 18.82 -20.17 -4.72
N GLU A 95 19.45 -20.49 -3.59
CA GLU A 95 19.51 -19.65 -2.38
C GLU A 95 20.15 -18.27 -2.67
N LEU A 96 21.24 -18.24 -3.44
CA LEU A 96 21.86 -17.00 -3.85
C LEU A 96 20.94 -16.16 -4.73
N PHE A 97 20.31 -16.76 -5.73
CA PHE A 97 19.36 -16.10 -6.62
C PHE A 97 18.17 -15.53 -5.83
N GLN A 98 17.61 -16.30 -4.91
CA GLN A 98 16.57 -15.87 -3.97
C GLN A 98 17.01 -14.65 -3.16
N SER A 99 18.17 -14.77 -2.51
CA SER A 99 18.71 -13.67 -1.67
C SER A 99 18.91 -12.38 -2.46
N VAL A 100 19.35 -12.48 -3.72
CA VAL A 100 19.50 -11.31 -4.61
C VAL A 100 18.14 -10.75 -5.04
N ALA A 101 17.20 -11.63 -5.43
CA ALA A 101 15.86 -11.23 -5.87
C ALA A 101 15.07 -10.55 -4.74
N VAL A 102 15.05 -11.14 -3.54
CA VAL A 102 14.43 -10.55 -2.35
C VAL A 102 15.11 -9.25 -1.95
N GLY A 103 16.45 -9.21 -1.99
CA GLY A 103 17.21 -7.99 -1.72
C GLY A 103 16.89 -6.88 -2.70
N LYS A 104 16.77 -7.18 -4.00
CA LYS A 104 16.40 -6.20 -5.02
C LYS A 104 14.95 -5.73 -4.87
N SER A 105 14.02 -6.60 -4.53
CA SER A 105 12.63 -6.23 -4.25
C SER A 105 12.52 -5.34 -3.02
N ARG A 106 13.23 -5.67 -1.93
CA ARG A 106 13.34 -4.79 -0.76
C ARG A 106 14.01 -3.46 -1.08
N GLN A 107 15.03 -3.45 -1.93
CA GLN A 107 15.71 -2.23 -2.35
C GLN A 107 14.83 -1.36 -3.24
N SER A 108 13.92 -1.91 -4.04
CA SER A 108 12.90 -1.14 -4.77
C SER A 108 11.87 -0.51 -3.83
N ILE A 109 11.58 -1.14 -2.68
CA ILE A 109 10.81 -0.55 -1.58
C ILE A 109 11.67 0.47 -0.84
N SER A 110 12.95 0.19 -0.61
CA SER A 110 13.92 1.10 0.02
C SER A 110 14.32 2.29 -0.84
N SER A 111 14.18 2.24 -2.17
CA SER A 111 14.33 3.44 -3.01
C SER A 111 13.16 4.42 -2.88
N LEU A 112 12.03 3.95 -2.33
CA LEU A 112 11.00 4.83 -1.76
C LEU A 112 11.47 5.40 -0.39
N MET A 113 12.38 4.72 0.31
CA MET A 113 13.03 5.21 1.54
C MET A 113 14.16 6.22 1.26
N ASP A 114 14.57 6.40 0.00
CA ASP A 114 15.42 7.53 -0.44
C ASP A 114 14.72 8.89 -0.29
N ILE A 115 13.47 8.90 0.18
CA ILE A 115 12.78 10.14 0.57
C ILE A 115 13.24 10.68 1.93
N ARG A 116 13.95 9.90 2.76
CA ARG A 116 14.50 10.38 4.03
C ARG A 116 15.55 11.47 3.76
N PRO A 117 15.39 12.67 4.34
CA PRO A 117 16.41 13.70 4.29
C PRO A 117 17.61 13.30 5.18
N ASP A 118 18.80 13.55 4.68
CA ASP A 118 20.04 13.24 5.42
C ASP A 118 20.40 14.32 6.45
N TYR A 119 19.92 15.57 6.26
CA TYR A 119 20.20 16.72 7.11
C TYR A 119 19.10 17.78 6.99
N ALA A 120 19.08 18.71 7.96
CA ALA A 120 18.35 19.96 7.94
C ALA A 120 19.33 21.13 8.01
N ASN A 121 19.08 22.21 7.26
CA ASN A 121 19.87 23.44 7.37
C ASN A 121 19.18 24.39 8.34
N ILE A 122 19.89 24.84 9.37
CA ILE A 122 19.43 25.88 10.33
C ILE A 122 20.32 27.10 10.12
N GLU A 123 19.73 28.28 10.21
CA GLU A 123 20.45 29.56 10.15
C GLU A 123 20.90 29.94 11.57
N ASP A 124 22.23 30.10 11.79
CA ASP A 124 22.79 30.56 13.06
C ASP A 124 22.59 32.06 13.26
N GLU A 125 22.98 32.60 14.41
CA GLU A 125 22.84 34.02 14.76
C GLU A 125 23.61 34.96 13.79
N ASP A 126 24.63 34.44 13.08
CA ASP A 126 25.42 35.18 12.09
C ASP A 126 24.88 35.03 10.67
N GLY A 127 23.75 34.35 10.45
CA GLY A 127 23.13 34.12 9.15
C GLY A 127 23.83 33.05 8.32
N LYS A 128 24.67 32.20 8.91
CA LYS A 128 25.35 31.10 8.24
C LYS A 128 24.53 29.81 8.41
N LEU A 129 24.46 29.02 7.33
CA LEU A 129 23.76 27.74 7.37
C LEU A 129 24.63 26.67 8.05
N GLU A 130 24.08 26.04 9.08
CA GLU A 130 24.62 24.86 9.74
C GLU A 130 23.77 23.65 9.37
N GLN A 131 24.44 22.53 9.01
CA GLN A 131 23.78 21.26 8.75
C GLN A 131 23.69 20.46 10.05
N VAL A 132 22.49 20.13 10.46
CA VAL A 132 22.18 19.33 11.65
C VAL A 132 21.44 18.06 11.28
N ASP A 133 21.48 17.05 12.16
CA ASP A 133 20.62 15.87 11.99
C ASP A 133 19.16 16.30 12.15
N PRO A 134 18.24 15.88 11.26
CA PRO A 134 16.81 16.19 11.40
C PRO A 134 16.22 15.75 12.74
N ASP A 135 16.76 14.70 13.38
CA ASP A 135 16.31 14.22 14.69
C ASP A 135 16.65 15.23 15.84
N ASP A 136 17.58 16.16 15.62
CA ASP A 136 17.99 17.18 16.60
C ASP A 136 17.21 18.51 16.44
N VAL A 137 16.27 18.60 15.48
CA VAL A 137 15.51 19.82 15.19
C VAL A 137 14.24 19.87 16.02
N GLU A 138 14.12 20.90 16.90
CA GLU A 138 12.95 21.11 17.74
C GLU A 138 11.76 21.72 16.94
N VAL A 139 10.53 21.49 17.43
CA VAL A 139 9.30 22.11 16.87
C VAL A 139 9.37 23.62 17.02
N GLY A 140 9.06 24.34 15.94
CA GLY A 140 9.10 25.81 15.87
C GLY A 140 10.41 26.38 15.33
N THR A 141 11.44 25.54 15.13
CA THR A 141 12.71 25.94 14.50
C THR A 141 12.48 26.33 13.04
N VAL A 142 13.17 27.36 12.57
CA VAL A 142 13.14 27.77 11.16
C VAL A 142 14.27 27.08 10.42
N ILE A 143 13.92 26.19 9.50
CA ILE A 143 14.85 25.49 8.63
C ILE A 143 14.89 26.15 7.25
N VAL A 144 16.02 26.06 6.58
CA VAL A 144 16.25 26.63 5.23
C VAL A 144 16.35 25.49 4.23
N VAL A 145 15.51 25.52 3.21
CA VAL A 145 15.47 24.49 2.14
C VAL A 145 15.87 25.12 0.83
N GLN A 146 17.04 24.77 0.32
CA GLN A 146 17.59 25.29 -0.92
C GLN A 146 16.99 24.59 -2.16
N PRO A 147 17.03 25.19 -3.36
CA PRO A 147 16.66 24.50 -4.59
C PRO A 147 17.47 23.20 -4.79
N GLY A 148 16.77 22.11 -5.09
CA GLY A 148 17.33 20.76 -5.22
C GLY A 148 17.37 19.97 -3.91
N GLU A 149 17.13 20.58 -2.76
CA GLU A 149 17.07 19.89 -1.46
C GLU A 149 15.67 19.37 -1.15
N ARG A 150 15.62 18.39 -0.25
CA ARG A 150 14.36 17.87 0.30
C ARG A 150 13.96 18.65 1.54
N VAL A 151 12.66 18.86 1.68
CA VAL A 151 12.08 19.38 2.93
C VAL A 151 12.31 18.33 4.02
N PRO A 152 13.09 18.62 5.08
CA PRO A 152 13.44 17.61 6.08
C PRO A 152 12.31 17.29 7.05
N ILE A 153 11.51 18.28 7.45
CA ILE A 153 10.47 18.15 8.48
C ILE A 153 9.23 18.92 8.01
N ASP A 154 8.04 18.42 8.38
CA ASP A 154 6.78 19.09 8.08
C ASP A 154 6.74 20.50 8.74
N GLY A 155 6.19 21.48 8.02
CA GLY A 155 6.16 22.84 8.53
C GLY A 155 5.33 23.81 7.69
N VAL A 156 5.42 25.09 8.05
CA VAL A 156 4.76 26.20 7.35
C VAL A 156 5.83 27.13 6.78
N ILE A 157 5.68 27.53 5.53
CA ILE A 157 6.59 28.48 4.88
C ILE A 157 6.44 29.85 5.55
N VAL A 158 7.51 30.39 6.09
CA VAL A 158 7.54 31.74 6.66
C VAL A 158 8.06 32.77 5.68
N GLU A 159 8.96 32.36 4.77
CA GLU A 159 9.55 33.23 3.75
C GLU A 159 9.90 32.43 2.50
N GLY A 160 9.67 33.01 1.32
CA GLY A 160 10.02 32.46 0.03
C GLY A 160 8.82 31.99 -0.80
N THR A 161 9.08 31.73 -2.07
CA THR A 161 8.14 31.14 -3.04
C THR A 161 8.90 30.13 -3.88
N SER A 162 8.31 28.97 -4.16
CA SER A 162 8.93 27.92 -4.95
C SER A 162 7.91 26.98 -5.57
N ALA A 163 8.39 26.02 -6.37
CA ALA A 163 7.64 24.84 -6.79
C ALA A 163 8.20 23.61 -6.07
N LEU A 164 7.34 22.79 -5.49
CA LEU A 164 7.69 21.55 -4.80
C LEU A 164 7.37 20.35 -5.69
N ASN A 165 8.34 19.47 -5.89
CA ASN A 165 8.12 18.19 -6.52
C ASN A 165 7.67 17.17 -5.46
N THR A 166 6.43 16.74 -5.55
CA THR A 166 5.79 15.78 -4.63
C THR A 166 5.77 14.35 -5.18
N ALA A 167 6.32 14.12 -6.39
CA ALA A 167 6.21 12.86 -7.12
C ALA A 167 6.69 11.62 -6.32
N ALA A 168 7.69 11.80 -5.45
CA ALA A 168 8.20 10.72 -4.61
C ALA A 168 7.19 10.27 -3.54
N LEU A 169 6.26 11.14 -3.13
CA LEU A 169 5.26 10.90 -2.09
C LEU A 169 3.91 10.55 -2.70
N THR A 170 3.41 11.39 -3.61
CA THR A 170 2.05 11.28 -4.16
C THR A 170 1.99 10.52 -5.47
N GLY A 171 3.14 10.34 -6.16
CA GLY A 171 3.20 9.81 -7.52
C GLY A 171 2.78 10.82 -8.61
N GLU A 172 2.41 12.04 -8.25
CA GLU A 172 2.06 13.10 -9.21
C GLU A 172 3.30 13.70 -9.85
N SER A 173 3.28 13.85 -11.18
CA SER A 173 4.42 14.40 -11.93
C SER A 173 4.43 15.93 -12.01
N LEU A 174 3.33 16.59 -11.67
CA LEU A 174 3.23 18.06 -11.73
C LEU A 174 3.71 18.67 -10.41
N PRO A 175 4.67 19.61 -10.45
CA PRO A 175 5.09 20.35 -9.27
C PRO A 175 3.96 21.21 -8.71
N ARG A 176 3.91 21.35 -7.37
CA ARG A 176 2.97 22.23 -6.66
C ARG A 176 3.65 23.55 -6.36
N ASP A 177 3.08 24.65 -6.80
CA ASP A 177 3.52 25.98 -6.42
C ASP A 177 3.18 26.29 -4.96
N VAL A 178 4.13 26.91 -4.24
CA VAL A 178 4.00 27.22 -2.82
C VAL A 178 4.54 28.62 -2.50
N GLN A 179 3.95 29.26 -1.50
CA GLN A 179 4.29 30.60 -1.03
C GLN A 179 4.25 30.71 0.49
N SER A 180 4.64 31.85 1.03
CA SER A 180 4.58 32.11 2.47
C SER A 180 3.15 31.93 3.01
N GLY A 181 3.01 31.18 4.10
CA GLY A 181 1.76 30.76 4.73
C GLY A 181 1.27 29.37 4.32
N ASP A 182 1.81 28.77 3.28
CA ASP A 182 1.45 27.43 2.86
C ASP A 182 2.13 26.35 3.72
N GLU A 183 1.41 25.26 3.95
CA GLU A 183 1.95 24.07 4.60
C GLU A 183 2.80 23.26 3.62
N VAL A 184 3.94 22.78 4.10
CA VAL A 184 4.84 21.88 3.36
C VAL A 184 5.11 20.62 4.17
N ILE A 185 5.25 19.52 3.45
CA ILE A 185 5.49 18.20 4.02
C ILE A 185 6.91 17.73 3.74
N SER A 186 7.46 17.00 4.69
CA SER A 186 8.78 16.38 4.57
C SER A 186 8.85 15.41 3.37
N GLY A 187 10.01 15.32 2.75
CA GLY A 187 10.27 14.45 1.59
C GLY A 187 9.98 15.07 0.23
N CYS A 188 9.25 16.19 0.14
CA CYS A 188 9.13 16.96 -1.10
C CYS A 188 10.48 17.57 -1.50
N VAL A 189 10.76 17.64 -2.80
CA VAL A 189 11.98 18.29 -3.32
C VAL A 189 11.66 19.73 -3.71
N ASN A 190 12.39 20.67 -3.11
CA ASN A 190 12.32 22.09 -3.48
C ASN A 190 12.99 22.31 -4.85
N MET A 191 12.29 22.96 -5.81
CA MET A 191 12.79 23.02 -7.20
C MET A 191 13.43 24.36 -7.57
N THR A 192 12.88 25.50 -7.15
CA THR A 192 13.22 26.79 -7.78
C THR A 192 13.70 27.85 -6.81
N GLY A 193 12.95 28.15 -5.75
CA GLY A 193 13.22 29.23 -4.82
C GLY A 193 13.79 28.75 -3.48
N LEU A 194 14.46 29.64 -2.74
CA LEU A 194 14.82 29.35 -1.36
C LEU A 194 13.59 29.45 -0.48
N LEU A 195 13.37 28.47 0.38
CA LEU A 195 12.26 28.45 1.33
C LEU A 195 12.80 28.48 2.76
N LYS A 196 12.23 29.32 3.62
CA LYS A 196 12.37 29.23 5.07
C LYS A 196 11.07 28.64 5.63
N VAL A 197 11.20 27.51 6.31
CA VAL A 197 10.07 26.72 6.80
C VAL A 197 10.17 26.62 8.32
N ARG A 198 9.10 26.99 9.03
CA ARG A 198 8.98 26.77 10.47
C ARG A 198 8.43 25.38 10.71
N THR A 199 9.15 24.55 11.41
CA THR A 199 8.77 23.18 11.73
C THR A 199 7.52 23.14 12.61
N THR A 200 6.59 22.24 12.32
CA THR A 200 5.35 22.03 13.08
C THR A 200 5.33 20.70 13.83
N LYS A 201 6.28 19.81 13.51
CA LYS A 201 6.42 18.47 14.12
C LYS A 201 7.89 18.18 14.40
N GLU A 202 8.16 17.20 15.26
CA GLU A 202 9.47 16.56 15.36
C GLU A 202 9.71 15.65 14.14
N PHE A 203 10.98 15.34 13.84
CA PHE A 203 11.32 14.50 12.68
C PHE A 203 10.67 13.11 12.76
N GLY A 204 10.67 12.48 13.94
CA GLY A 204 10.02 11.18 14.17
C GLY A 204 8.51 11.16 13.90
N GLU A 205 7.85 12.32 14.04
CA GLU A 205 6.41 12.50 13.75
C GLU A 205 6.14 13.07 12.36
N SER A 206 7.19 13.36 11.57
CA SER A 206 7.07 13.89 10.22
C SER A 206 6.40 12.89 9.27
N THR A 207 5.81 13.42 8.20
CA THR A 207 5.14 12.61 7.17
C THR A 207 6.07 11.56 6.58
N VAL A 208 7.33 11.91 6.30
CA VAL A 208 8.34 10.96 5.80
C VAL A 208 8.61 9.86 6.80
N SER A 209 8.83 10.17 8.08
CA SER A 209 9.11 9.15 9.11
C SER A 209 7.95 8.17 9.25
N LYS A 210 6.71 8.65 9.24
CA LYS A 210 5.52 7.80 9.28
C LYS A 210 5.38 6.91 8.05
N ILE A 211 5.64 7.44 6.86
CA ILE A 211 5.62 6.64 5.62
C ILE A 211 6.68 5.54 5.69
N LEU A 212 7.89 5.87 6.14
CA LEU A 212 8.98 4.90 6.28
C LEU A 212 8.62 3.79 7.27
N ASP A 213 8.07 4.15 8.43
CA ASP A 213 7.62 3.20 9.45
C ASP A 213 6.50 2.29 8.92
N LEU A 214 5.50 2.84 8.20
CA LEU A 214 4.45 2.07 7.56
C LEU A 214 4.99 1.07 6.53
N VAL A 215 5.94 1.48 5.71
CA VAL A 215 6.56 0.63 4.69
C VAL A 215 7.42 -0.47 5.34
N GLU A 216 8.20 -0.13 6.37
CA GLU A 216 9.04 -1.08 7.09
C GLU A 216 8.19 -2.11 7.86
N ASN A 217 7.15 -1.66 8.55
CA ASN A 217 6.25 -2.51 9.33
C ASN A 217 5.19 -3.24 8.49
N SER A 218 4.96 -2.85 7.22
CA SER A 218 4.02 -3.51 6.31
C SER A 218 4.31 -5.01 6.11
N SER A 219 5.56 -5.42 6.33
CA SER A 219 5.96 -6.83 6.26
C SER A 219 5.47 -7.71 7.42
N MET A 220 4.94 -7.13 8.49
CA MET A 220 4.57 -7.88 9.70
C MET A 220 3.20 -8.57 9.60
N LYS A 221 2.24 -8.02 8.85
CA LYS A 221 0.91 -8.62 8.66
C LYS A 221 0.88 -9.49 7.39
N LYS A 222 1.10 -10.80 7.57
CA LYS A 222 1.14 -11.79 6.49
C LYS A 222 -0.24 -12.12 5.93
N ALA A 223 -0.37 -12.18 4.61
CA ALA A 223 -1.58 -12.60 3.92
C ALA A 223 -2.07 -13.98 4.36
N ARG A 224 -3.38 -14.23 4.24
CA ARG A 224 -3.97 -15.56 4.51
C ARG A 224 -3.31 -16.64 3.65
N THR A 225 -3.02 -16.33 2.39
CA THR A 225 -2.30 -17.21 1.47
C THR A 225 -0.89 -17.52 1.95
N GLU A 226 -0.12 -16.55 2.47
CA GLU A 226 1.20 -16.79 3.05
C GLU A 226 1.13 -17.68 4.29
N ASN A 227 0.15 -17.42 5.17
CA ASN A 227 -0.09 -18.24 6.36
C ASN A 227 -0.49 -19.67 6.00
N PHE A 228 -1.29 -19.84 4.94
CA PHE A 228 -1.65 -21.16 4.42
C PHE A 228 -0.42 -21.92 3.96
N ILE A 229 0.48 -21.32 3.18
CA ILE A 229 1.70 -21.97 2.70
C ILE A 229 2.62 -22.37 3.87
N THR A 230 2.74 -21.51 4.88
CA THR A 230 3.52 -21.84 6.08
C THR A 230 2.94 -23.05 6.84
N ARG A 231 1.61 -23.13 6.97
CA ARG A 231 0.94 -24.30 7.57
C ARG A 231 1.05 -25.53 6.70
N PHE A 232 0.88 -25.37 5.39
CA PHE A 232 1.02 -26.46 4.42
C PHE A 232 2.41 -27.06 4.51
N ALA A 233 3.48 -26.27 4.47
CA ALA A 233 4.85 -26.76 4.56
C ALA A 233 5.10 -27.56 5.84
N ARG A 234 4.54 -27.13 6.97
CA ARG A 234 4.66 -27.83 8.28
C ARG A 234 4.05 -29.23 8.27
N VAL A 235 3.01 -29.49 7.50
CA VAL A 235 2.36 -30.81 7.38
C VAL A 235 2.96 -31.61 6.23
N TYR A 236 3.22 -30.93 5.11
CA TYR A 236 3.71 -31.53 3.88
C TYR A 236 5.11 -32.16 4.05
N THR A 237 6.06 -31.45 4.66
CA THR A 237 7.43 -31.93 4.77
C THR A 237 7.57 -33.23 5.57
N PRO A 238 6.95 -33.39 6.77
CA PRO A 238 6.92 -34.69 7.45
C PRO A 238 6.26 -35.80 6.61
N ALA A 239 5.14 -35.50 5.96
CA ALA A 239 4.43 -36.47 5.13
C ALA A 239 5.33 -36.99 3.99
N VAL A 240 6.07 -36.08 3.34
CA VAL A 240 7.05 -36.43 2.31
C VAL A 240 8.19 -37.29 2.87
N CYS A 241 8.75 -36.94 4.03
CA CYS A 241 9.81 -37.72 4.66
C CYS A 241 9.36 -39.17 4.95
N TYR A 242 8.16 -39.33 5.51
CA TYR A 242 7.61 -40.67 5.76
C TYR A 242 7.31 -41.43 4.46
N SER A 243 6.82 -40.74 3.42
CA SER A 243 6.59 -41.36 2.10
C SER A 243 7.89 -41.82 1.45
N ALA A 244 8.96 -41.01 1.54
CA ALA A 244 10.27 -41.35 1.05
C ALA A 244 10.84 -42.56 1.81
N LEU A 245 10.70 -42.62 3.12
CA LEU A 245 11.11 -43.75 3.94
C LEU A 245 10.33 -45.01 3.56
N ALA A 246 9.03 -44.91 3.36
CA ALA A 246 8.20 -46.02 2.87
C ALA A 246 8.66 -46.48 1.47
N LEU A 247 8.97 -45.54 0.56
CA LEU A 247 9.46 -45.85 -0.78
C LEU A 247 10.84 -46.54 -0.77
N ALA A 248 11.71 -46.17 0.19
CA ALA A 248 13.04 -46.77 0.33
C ALA A 248 12.98 -48.23 0.81
N PHE A 249 12.03 -48.58 1.70
CA PHE A 249 12.07 -49.87 2.38
C PHE A 249 10.90 -50.79 2.03
N LEU A 250 9.68 -50.28 1.78
CA LEU A 250 8.50 -51.11 1.57
C LEU A 250 8.58 -51.94 0.28
N PRO A 251 8.88 -51.38 -0.90
CA PRO A 251 8.93 -52.15 -2.13
C PRO A 251 10.05 -53.22 -2.13
N PRO A 252 11.31 -52.91 -1.70
CA PRO A 252 12.34 -53.97 -1.68
C PRO A 252 12.02 -55.09 -0.69
N VAL A 253 11.38 -54.79 0.45
CA VAL A 253 10.93 -55.81 1.40
C VAL A 253 9.85 -56.71 0.77
N VAL A 254 8.89 -56.11 0.07
CA VAL A 254 7.84 -56.87 -0.64
C VAL A 254 8.45 -57.75 -1.72
N LEU A 255 9.42 -57.23 -2.53
CA LEU A 255 10.12 -58.01 -3.54
C LEU A 255 10.89 -59.20 -2.92
N LEU A 256 11.55 -58.96 -1.77
CA LEU A 256 12.24 -60.01 -1.02
C LEU A 256 11.27 -61.11 -0.56
N LEU A 257 10.10 -60.74 -0.03
CA LEU A 257 9.06 -61.68 0.38
C LEU A 257 8.47 -62.46 -0.80
N MET A 258 8.50 -61.89 -2.01
CA MET A 258 8.07 -62.52 -3.26
C MET A 258 9.18 -63.36 -3.91
N GLY A 259 10.36 -63.51 -3.26
CA GLY A 259 11.50 -64.26 -3.78
C GLY A 259 12.25 -63.58 -4.95
N GLN A 260 12.04 -62.25 -5.13
CA GLN A 260 12.72 -61.48 -6.15
C GLN A 260 13.89 -60.68 -5.55
N PRO A 261 14.90 -60.28 -6.35
CA PRO A 261 16.03 -59.49 -5.87
C PRO A 261 15.57 -58.13 -5.38
N ALA A 262 15.83 -57.80 -4.12
CA ALA A 262 15.30 -56.61 -3.42
C ALA A 262 15.85 -55.27 -3.94
N ARG A 263 17.03 -55.19 -4.57
CA ARG A 263 17.67 -54.00 -5.14
C ARG A 263 17.54 -52.74 -4.26
N PHE A 264 17.90 -52.84 -2.98
CA PHE A 264 17.76 -51.72 -2.03
C PHE A 264 18.39 -50.41 -2.52
N GLY A 265 19.56 -50.47 -3.21
CA GLY A 265 20.22 -49.29 -3.75
C GLY A 265 19.32 -48.47 -4.69
N ASP A 266 18.61 -49.15 -5.62
CA ASP A 266 17.73 -48.51 -6.59
C ASP A 266 16.56 -47.83 -5.90
N TRP A 267 15.96 -48.45 -4.88
CA TRP A 267 14.85 -47.89 -4.13
C TRP A 267 15.26 -46.74 -3.20
N ILE A 268 16.45 -46.83 -2.59
CA ILE A 268 17.02 -45.72 -1.82
C ILE A 268 17.30 -44.53 -2.75
N TYR A 269 17.89 -44.74 -3.93
CA TYR A 269 18.12 -43.70 -4.92
C TYR A 269 16.81 -43.00 -5.34
N ARG A 270 15.75 -43.78 -5.62
CA ARG A 270 14.40 -43.21 -5.91
C ARG A 270 13.84 -42.40 -4.74
N ALA A 271 14.00 -42.89 -3.51
CA ALA A 271 13.57 -42.16 -2.32
C ALA A 271 14.33 -40.86 -2.11
N LEU A 272 15.64 -40.84 -2.36
CA LEU A 272 16.46 -39.61 -2.30
C LEU A 272 16.05 -38.60 -3.38
N THR A 273 15.85 -39.09 -4.62
CA THR A 273 15.34 -38.27 -5.73
C THR A 273 13.97 -37.70 -5.39
N PHE A 274 13.07 -38.52 -4.81
CA PHE A 274 11.74 -38.07 -4.34
C PHE A 274 11.86 -36.99 -3.27
N LEU A 275 12.79 -37.07 -2.32
CA LEU A 275 13.04 -36.05 -1.31
C LEU A 275 13.45 -34.71 -1.92
N VAL A 276 14.39 -34.74 -2.90
CA VAL A 276 14.85 -33.52 -3.59
C VAL A 276 13.70 -32.82 -4.33
N ILE A 277 12.89 -33.57 -5.10
CA ILE A 277 11.73 -33.03 -5.83
C ILE A 277 10.73 -32.38 -4.89
N SER A 278 10.60 -32.89 -3.67
CA SER A 278 9.53 -32.54 -2.74
C SER A 278 9.71 -31.19 -2.04
N CYS A 279 10.88 -30.51 -2.14
CA CYS A 279 11.07 -29.21 -1.50
C CYS A 279 10.05 -28.17 -2.02
N PRO A 280 9.25 -27.52 -1.17
CA PRO A 280 8.29 -26.50 -1.62
C PRO A 280 8.94 -25.13 -1.87
N CYS A 281 10.26 -25.07 -2.17
CA CYS A 281 11.07 -23.86 -2.24
C CYS A 281 10.46 -22.77 -3.15
N ALA A 282 9.96 -23.16 -4.33
CA ALA A 282 9.33 -22.24 -5.27
C ALA A 282 8.12 -21.49 -4.68
N LEU A 283 7.30 -22.16 -3.85
CA LEU A 283 6.10 -21.57 -3.23
C LEU A 283 6.48 -20.66 -2.06
N VAL A 284 7.35 -21.14 -1.19
CA VAL A 284 7.76 -20.43 0.03
C VAL A 284 8.40 -19.08 -0.30
N ILE A 285 9.04 -18.98 -1.47
CA ILE A 285 9.77 -17.78 -1.90
C ILE A 285 8.93 -16.88 -2.79
N SER A 286 8.29 -17.43 -3.83
CA SER A 286 7.65 -16.62 -4.86
C SER A 286 6.39 -15.91 -4.35
N ILE A 287 5.69 -16.47 -3.36
CA ILE A 287 4.45 -15.90 -2.84
C ILE A 287 4.71 -14.62 -2.04
N PRO A 288 5.56 -14.61 -0.99
CA PRO A 288 5.92 -13.36 -0.31
C PRO A 288 6.53 -12.33 -1.27
N LEU A 289 7.38 -12.77 -2.20
CA LEU A 289 7.99 -11.88 -3.19
C LEU A 289 6.96 -11.21 -4.10
N SER A 290 5.90 -11.93 -4.50
CA SER A 290 4.79 -11.36 -5.27
C SER A 290 4.05 -10.28 -4.49
N PHE A 291 3.76 -10.53 -3.21
CA PHE A 291 3.10 -9.54 -2.35
C PHE A 291 4.00 -8.32 -2.10
N PHE A 292 5.29 -8.52 -1.82
CA PHE A 292 6.24 -7.41 -1.70
C PHE A 292 6.33 -6.60 -2.99
N GLY A 293 6.33 -7.28 -4.14
CA GLY A 293 6.29 -6.63 -5.44
C GLY A 293 5.02 -5.80 -5.64
N GLY A 294 3.86 -6.32 -5.23
CA GLY A 294 2.57 -5.64 -5.30
C GLY A 294 2.50 -4.41 -4.39
N ILE A 295 2.96 -4.53 -3.14
CA ILE A 295 3.04 -3.42 -2.19
C ILE A 295 3.99 -2.33 -2.70
N GLY A 296 5.19 -2.71 -3.17
CA GLY A 296 6.14 -1.75 -3.74
C GLY A 296 5.62 -1.06 -5.00
N GLY A 297 4.91 -1.80 -5.87
CA GLY A 297 4.26 -1.25 -7.05
C GLY A 297 3.11 -0.29 -6.71
N ALA A 298 2.32 -0.57 -5.67
CA ALA A 298 1.27 0.31 -5.17
C ALA A 298 1.87 1.59 -4.58
N SER A 299 2.90 1.45 -3.75
CA SER A 299 3.60 2.58 -3.13
C SER A 299 4.22 3.53 -4.17
N ALA A 300 4.77 3.00 -5.27
CA ALA A 300 5.28 3.81 -6.40
C ALA A 300 4.17 4.62 -7.12
N CYS A 301 2.90 4.29 -6.88
CA CYS A 301 1.74 5.04 -7.37
C CYS A 301 1.11 5.94 -6.28
N GLY A 302 1.77 6.15 -5.13
CA GLY A 302 1.24 6.93 -4.02
C GLY A 302 0.16 6.19 -3.21
N ILE A 303 0.14 4.86 -3.23
CA ILE A 303 -0.82 4.02 -2.51
C ILE A 303 -0.05 3.18 -1.49
N LEU A 304 -0.15 3.53 -0.20
CA LEU A 304 0.50 2.80 0.88
C LEU A 304 -0.41 1.67 1.39
N VAL A 305 0.10 0.46 1.40
CA VAL A 305 -0.60 -0.73 1.90
C VAL A 305 0.12 -1.27 3.12
N LYS A 306 -0.52 -1.33 4.27
CA LYS A 306 0.08 -1.71 5.57
C LYS A 306 0.37 -3.21 5.73
N GLY A 307 0.16 -4.01 4.71
CA GLY A 307 0.50 -5.44 4.76
C GLY A 307 -0.09 -6.26 3.63
N SER A 308 0.48 -7.43 3.39
CA SER A 308 0.04 -8.35 2.34
C SER A 308 -1.39 -8.88 2.57
N THR A 309 -1.84 -8.96 3.83
CA THR A 309 -3.24 -9.27 4.17
C THR A 309 -4.21 -8.30 3.50
N TYR A 310 -3.95 -7.00 3.63
CA TYR A 310 -4.84 -5.96 3.10
C TYR A 310 -4.85 -5.92 1.57
N LEU A 311 -3.69 -6.23 0.94
CA LEU A 311 -3.63 -6.36 -0.51
C LEU A 311 -4.46 -7.58 -0.99
N GLU A 312 -4.42 -8.71 -0.26
CA GLU A 312 -5.25 -9.88 -0.56
C GLU A 312 -6.74 -9.59 -0.36
N GLU A 313 -7.10 -8.87 0.69
CA GLU A 313 -8.49 -8.51 1.01
C GLU A 313 -9.03 -7.50 0.01
N LEU A 314 -8.25 -6.49 -0.40
CA LEU A 314 -8.62 -5.51 -1.42
C LEU A 314 -8.92 -6.17 -2.77
N ALA A 315 -8.16 -7.20 -3.15
CA ALA A 315 -8.43 -7.93 -4.39
C ALA A 315 -9.81 -8.60 -4.41
N ARG A 316 -10.37 -8.91 -3.24
CA ARG A 316 -11.68 -9.58 -3.05
C ARG A 316 -12.80 -8.60 -2.70
N THR A 317 -12.53 -7.31 -2.69
CA THR A 317 -13.54 -6.29 -2.36
C THR A 317 -14.64 -6.27 -3.41
N GLY A 318 -15.88 -6.46 -2.94
CA GLY A 318 -17.11 -6.43 -3.74
C GLY A 318 -18.05 -5.29 -3.37
N VAL A 319 -17.88 -4.70 -2.18
CA VAL A 319 -18.66 -3.56 -1.70
C VAL A 319 -17.69 -2.44 -1.30
N VAL A 320 -17.91 -1.24 -1.81
CA VAL A 320 -17.14 -0.05 -1.43
C VAL A 320 -18.09 0.99 -0.87
N VAL A 321 -17.82 1.43 0.34
CA VAL A 321 -18.59 2.43 1.07
C VAL A 321 -17.74 3.69 1.22
N PHE A 322 -18.30 4.83 0.89
CA PHE A 322 -17.63 6.12 0.94
C PHE A 322 -18.25 7.01 2.01
N ASP A 323 -17.43 7.73 2.76
CA ASP A 323 -17.89 8.97 3.33
C ASP A 323 -18.09 10.01 2.22
N LYS A 324 -18.96 11.00 2.43
CA LYS A 324 -19.16 12.07 1.46
C LYS A 324 -18.07 13.13 1.58
N THR A 325 -18.00 13.75 2.76
CA THR A 325 -17.24 14.98 2.99
C THR A 325 -15.74 14.70 3.08
N GLY A 326 -14.91 15.46 2.34
CA GLY A 326 -13.46 15.20 2.32
C GLY A 326 -13.04 13.98 1.51
N THR A 327 -13.96 13.07 1.15
CA THR A 327 -13.71 11.83 0.43
C THR A 327 -14.16 11.91 -1.04
N LEU A 328 -15.46 12.00 -1.30
CA LEU A 328 -16.03 12.21 -2.63
C LEU A 328 -16.11 13.69 -3.00
N THR A 329 -16.13 14.56 -2.00
CA THR A 329 -16.14 16.01 -2.11
C THR A 329 -14.86 16.61 -1.52
N GLN A 330 -14.60 17.89 -1.81
CA GLN A 330 -13.38 18.58 -1.36
C GLN A 330 -13.40 18.93 0.14
N GLY A 331 -14.56 18.78 0.84
CA GLY A 331 -14.74 19.27 2.20
C GLY A 331 -14.71 20.79 2.32
N THR A 332 -14.75 21.46 1.18
CA THR A 332 -14.74 22.94 1.10
C THR A 332 -16.04 23.45 0.54
N PHE A 333 -16.68 24.32 1.30
CA PHE A 333 -17.89 25.00 0.85
C PHE A 333 -17.56 26.07 -0.17
N LYS A 334 -18.31 26.10 -1.27
CA LYS A 334 -18.23 27.17 -2.30
C LYS A 334 -19.62 27.68 -2.63
N VAL A 335 -19.71 28.95 -3.00
CA VAL A 335 -20.92 29.53 -3.59
C VAL A 335 -21.04 28.96 -4.99
N VAL A 336 -22.04 28.12 -5.22
CA VAL A 336 -22.29 27.40 -6.50
C VAL A 336 -23.44 28.01 -7.28
N GLY A 337 -24.27 28.85 -6.63
CA GLY A 337 -25.36 29.57 -7.27
C GLY A 337 -25.54 30.95 -6.62
N ILE A 338 -25.81 31.98 -7.43
CA ILE A 338 -26.10 33.34 -7.02
C ILE A 338 -27.44 33.73 -7.67
N HIS A 339 -28.44 33.95 -6.86
CA HIS A 339 -29.81 34.20 -7.33
C HIS A 339 -30.30 35.57 -6.80
N PRO A 340 -30.00 36.68 -7.50
CA PRO A 340 -30.44 38.00 -7.12
C PRO A 340 -31.92 38.18 -7.44
N GLU A 341 -32.61 38.95 -6.60
CA GLU A 341 -34.00 39.39 -6.76
C GLU A 341 -34.18 40.89 -6.63
N ASN A 342 -35.34 41.39 -6.97
CA ASN A 342 -35.76 42.79 -6.80
C ASN A 342 -34.80 43.86 -7.37
N GLY A 343 -34.11 43.53 -8.49
CA GLY A 343 -33.23 44.46 -9.21
C GLY A 343 -31.82 44.61 -8.65
N VAL A 344 -31.44 43.75 -7.71
CA VAL A 344 -30.07 43.63 -7.20
C VAL A 344 -29.24 42.84 -8.21
N THR A 345 -27.99 43.21 -8.41
CA THR A 345 -27.07 42.46 -9.28
C THR A 345 -26.38 41.32 -8.50
N GLU A 346 -25.88 40.30 -9.20
CA GLU A 346 -25.11 39.20 -8.58
C GLU A 346 -23.93 39.73 -7.77
N ALA A 347 -23.20 40.71 -8.32
CA ALA A 347 -22.05 41.31 -7.67
C ALA A 347 -22.44 42.05 -6.37
N GLU A 348 -23.55 42.80 -6.38
CA GLU A 348 -24.05 43.49 -5.20
C GLU A 348 -24.55 42.51 -4.12
N LEU A 349 -25.19 41.40 -4.53
CA LEU A 349 -25.68 40.39 -3.61
C LEU A 349 -24.50 39.70 -2.87
N VAL A 350 -23.47 39.30 -3.62
CA VAL A 350 -22.27 38.68 -3.05
C VAL A 350 -21.51 39.67 -2.18
N GLU A 351 -21.32 40.92 -2.62
CA GLU A 351 -20.65 41.96 -1.85
C GLU A 351 -21.36 42.22 -0.53
N ALA A 352 -22.68 42.43 -0.55
CA ALA A 352 -23.47 42.67 0.64
C ALA A 352 -23.36 41.51 1.64
N ALA A 353 -23.47 40.26 1.17
CA ALA A 353 -23.35 39.08 1.99
C ALA A 353 -21.92 38.94 2.57
N ALA A 354 -20.87 39.14 1.76
CA ALA A 354 -19.48 39.03 2.19
C ALA A 354 -19.10 40.06 3.25
N LEU A 355 -19.55 41.30 3.07
CA LEU A 355 -19.33 42.38 4.04
C LEU A 355 -20.11 42.13 5.34
N ALA A 356 -21.36 41.66 5.27
CA ALA A 356 -22.14 41.33 6.47
C ALA A 356 -21.48 40.19 7.28
N GLU A 357 -20.92 39.18 6.59
CA GLU A 357 -20.26 38.00 7.16
C GLU A 357 -18.76 38.23 7.47
N SER A 358 -18.26 39.47 7.35
CA SER A 358 -16.82 39.77 7.44
C SER A 358 -16.16 39.31 8.73
N TRP A 359 -16.84 39.38 9.85
CA TRP A 359 -16.33 39.01 11.18
C TRP A 359 -16.52 37.53 11.54
N SER A 360 -17.39 36.84 10.83
CA SER A 360 -17.63 35.40 11.07
C SER A 360 -16.50 34.54 10.54
N LYS A 361 -16.10 33.52 11.32
CA LYS A 361 -15.14 32.49 10.93
C LYS A 361 -15.83 31.19 10.49
N HIS A 362 -17.14 31.21 10.36
CA HIS A 362 -17.90 30.04 9.95
C HIS A 362 -17.52 29.63 8.52
N PRO A 363 -17.41 28.34 8.19
CA PRO A 363 -17.04 27.85 6.84
C PRO A 363 -17.91 28.41 5.71
N ILE A 364 -19.21 28.60 5.97
CA ILE A 364 -20.15 29.25 5.04
C ILE A 364 -19.74 30.71 4.78
N SER A 365 -19.42 31.45 5.84
CA SER A 365 -18.99 32.83 5.73
C SER A 365 -17.68 32.97 4.97
N LEU A 366 -16.74 32.06 5.20
CA LEU A 366 -15.49 31.99 4.44
C LEU A 366 -15.75 31.74 2.96
N SER A 367 -16.69 30.86 2.62
CA SER A 367 -17.03 30.57 1.21
C SER A 367 -17.62 31.81 0.50
N ILE A 368 -18.42 32.60 1.20
CA ILE A 368 -19.00 33.84 0.66
C ILE A 368 -17.90 34.91 0.46
N LYS A 369 -17.01 35.06 1.45
CA LYS A 369 -15.85 35.97 1.35
C LYS A 369 -14.93 35.60 0.18
N ASN A 370 -14.66 34.31 -0.02
CA ASN A 370 -13.87 33.81 -1.15
C ASN A 370 -14.57 34.06 -2.50
N ALA A 371 -15.89 33.92 -2.57
CA ALA A 371 -16.65 34.23 -3.76
C ALA A 371 -16.65 35.73 -4.12
N TYR A 372 -16.58 36.62 -3.12
CA TYR A 372 -16.40 38.04 -3.34
C TYR A 372 -15.03 38.35 -3.95
N GLY A 373 -13.96 37.64 -3.56
CA GLY A 373 -12.63 37.68 -4.20
C GLY A 373 -11.89 39.04 -4.08
N LYS A 374 -12.38 39.96 -3.25
CA LYS A 374 -11.73 41.25 -2.99
C LYS A 374 -11.43 41.39 -1.51
N GLU A 375 -10.46 42.25 -1.18
CA GLU A 375 -10.15 42.60 0.20
C GLU A 375 -11.36 43.27 0.87
N ILE A 376 -11.71 42.80 2.07
CA ILE A 376 -12.82 43.30 2.83
C ILE A 376 -12.37 44.52 3.64
N ASP A 377 -12.83 45.70 3.28
CA ASP A 377 -12.62 46.92 4.07
C ASP A 377 -13.52 46.91 5.32
N ALA A 378 -12.91 46.64 6.46
CA ALA A 378 -13.60 46.58 7.75
C ALA A 378 -14.26 47.91 8.14
N ASN A 379 -13.82 49.07 7.59
CA ASN A 379 -14.41 50.39 7.88
C ASN A 379 -15.80 50.56 7.25
N ARG A 380 -16.15 49.78 6.27
CA ARG A 380 -17.48 49.79 5.62
C ARG A 380 -18.54 49.06 6.43
N VAL A 381 -18.14 48.32 7.50
CA VAL A 381 -19.03 47.42 8.25
C VAL A 381 -19.11 47.87 9.71
N THR A 382 -20.32 48.13 10.16
CA THR A 382 -20.63 48.53 11.55
C THR A 382 -21.85 47.75 12.07
N ASP A 383 -22.08 47.77 13.37
CA ASP A 383 -23.24 47.16 14.04
C ASP A 383 -23.47 45.69 13.72
N VAL A 384 -22.38 44.91 13.66
CA VAL A 384 -22.46 43.47 13.38
C VAL A 384 -23.06 42.72 14.57
N GLN A 385 -24.13 41.97 14.31
CA GLN A 385 -24.79 41.11 15.29
C GLN A 385 -24.93 39.69 14.72
N GLU A 386 -24.26 38.74 15.35
CA GLU A 386 -24.42 37.31 15.02
C GLU A 386 -25.59 36.75 15.84
N LEU A 387 -26.56 36.19 15.13
CA LEU A 387 -27.75 35.56 15.71
C LEU A 387 -27.59 34.03 15.59
N GLY A 388 -27.17 33.40 16.68
CA GLY A 388 -26.91 31.96 16.70
C GLY A 388 -28.06 31.13 16.09
N GLY A 389 -27.73 30.29 15.11
CA GLY A 389 -28.67 29.42 14.39
C GLY A 389 -29.61 30.16 13.40
N HIS A 390 -29.39 31.47 13.15
CA HIS A 390 -30.18 32.27 12.22
C HIS A 390 -29.33 32.89 11.11
N GLY A 391 -28.22 33.53 11.46
CA GLY A 391 -27.33 34.24 10.54
C GLY A 391 -26.78 35.52 11.16
N VAL A 392 -26.38 36.45 10.31
CA VAL A 392 -25.73 37.72 10.70
C VAL A 392 -26.54 38.92 10.19
N THR A 393 -26.60 40.00 10.99
CA THR A 393 -27.05 41.31 10.57
C THR A 393 -25.94 42.32 10.78
N ALA A 394 -25.74 43.22 9.83
CA ALA A 394 -24.72 44.27 9.89
C ALA A 394 -25.17 45.54 9.16
N LYS A 395 -24.52 46.65 9.44
CA LYS A 395 -24.62 47.85 8.60
C LYS A 395 -23.43 47.91 7.66
N VAL A 396 -23.70 47.84 6.37
CA VAL A 396 -22.73 47.94 5.29
C VAL A 396 -22.92 49.23 4.55
N ASP A 397 -21.95 50.13 4.56
CA ASP A 397 -22.03 51.49 4.01
C ASP A 397 -23.28 52.27 4.50
N GLY A 398 -23.64 52.06 5.76
CA GLY A 398 -24.81 52.65 6.38
C GLY A 398 -26.15 51.96 6.08
N ARG A 399 -26.20 50.98 5.18
CA ARG A 399 -27.39 50.18 4.85
C ARG A 399 -27.45 48.92 5.74
N THR A 400 -28.64 48.58 6.21
CA THR A 400 -28.83 47.37 6.99
C THR A 400 -28.85 46.16 6.05
N VAL A 401 -27.92 45.22 6.26
CA VAL A 401 -27.81 43.94 5.52
C VAL A 401 -28.02 42.80 6.50
N ALA A 402 -28.81 41.80 6.10
CA ALA A 402 -29.00 40.57 6.84
C ALA A 402 -28.67 39.38 5.92
N ALA A 403 -27.82 38.47 6.37
CA ALA A 403 -27.47 37.23 5.68
C ALA A 403 -27.75 36.04 6.60
N GLY A 404 -28.53 35.05 6.15
CA GLY A 404 -28.85 33.90 6.99
C GLY A 404 -29.93 32.99 6.42
N ASN A 405 -30.48 32.13 7.26
CA ASN A 405 -31.49 31.15 6.86
C ASN A 405 -32.92 31.74 6.82
N THR A 406 -33.89 30.93 6.42
CA THR A 406 -35.32 31.31 6.36
C THR A 406 -35.86 31.82 7.71
N ARG A 407 -35.32 31.34 8.87
CA ARG A 407 -35.72 31.79 10.19
C ARG A 407 -35.31 33.26 10.45
N LEU A 408 -34.12 33.66 9.93
CA LEU A 408 -33.70 35.05 10.00
C LEU A 408 -34.65 35.95 9.18
N MET A 409 -35.00 35.53 7.96
CA MET A 409 -35.94 36.26 7.10
C MET A 409 -37.31 36.39 7.74
N ALA A 410 -37.84 35.31 8.33
CA ALA A 410 -39.11 35.36 9.08
C ALA A 410 -39.05 36.32 10.28
N LYS A 411 -37.92 36.37 11.02
CA LYS A 411 -37.72 37.29 12.13
C LYS A 411 -37.72 38.78 11.70
N LEU A 412 -37.31 39.04 10.46
CA LEU A 412 -37.33 40.35 9.82
C LEU A 412 -38.68 40.65 9.11
N ASN A 413 -39.69 39.77 9.26
CA ASN A 413 -40.99 39.83 8.57
C ASN A 413 -40.86 39.82 7.03
N LEU A 414 -39.84 39.15 6.50
CA LEU A 414 -39.61 38.99 5.07
C LEU A 414 -40.02 37.57 4.63
N SER A 415 -40.71 37.50 3.50
CA SER A 415 -40.99 36.21 2.86
C SER A 415 -39.80 35.81 1.99
N ALA A 416 -39.12 34.73 2.36
CA ALA A 416 -38.10 34.12 1.54
C ALA A 416 -38.72 32.97 0.70
N PRO A 417 -38.33 32.80 -0.56
CA PRO A 417 -38.81 31.67 -1.37
C PRO A 417 -38.36 30.34 -0.76
N GLU A 418 -39.19 29.31 -0.94
CA GLU A 418 -38.80 27.95 -0.62
C GLU A 418 -37.91 27.42 -1.75
N VAL A 419 -36.65 27.24 -1.46
CA VAL A 419 -35.64 26.78 -2.43
C VAL A 419 -35.46 25.26 -2.30
N THR A 420 -35.66 24.55 -3.37
CA THR A 420 -35.54 23.07 -3.43
C THR A 420 -34.18 22.60 -3.93
N GLU A 421 -33.28 23.53 -4.27
CA GLU A 421 -31.93 23.20 -4.75
C GLU A 421 -31.09 22.55 -3.62
N PRO A 422 -30.28 21.54 -3.95
CA PRO A 422 -29.48 20.83 -2.97
C PRO A 422 -28.29 21.67 -2.53
N GLY A 423 -28.28 22.09 -1.25
CA GLY A 423 -27.20 22.89 -0.67
C GLY A 423 -27.66 23.69 0.56
N THR A 424 -26.75 24.47 1.07
CA THR A 424 -27.05 25.44 2.14
C THR A 424 -27.47 26.78 1.51
N ILE A 425 -28.67 27.20 1.81
CA ILE A 425 -29.21 28.45 1.31
C ILE A 425 -28.91 29.58 2.30
N VAL A 426 -28.25 30.64 1.83
CA VAL A 426 -28.07 31.89 2.58
C VAL A 426 -28.91 32.97 1.90
N HIS A 427 -30.02 33.31 2.51
CA HIS A 427 -30.90 34.42 2.08
C HIS A 427 -30.26 35.74 2.49
N VAL A 428 -30.36 36.72 1.61
CA VAL A 428 -29.84 38.08 1.84
C VAL A 428 -30.97 39.09 1.75
N ALA A 429 -31.00 39.99 2.72
CA ALA A 429 -31.89 41.13 2.71
C ALA A 429 -31.10 42.44 2.85
N ILE A 430 -31.47 43.47 2.10
CA ILE A 430 -30.85 44.79 2.11
C ILE A 430 -31.95 45.85 2.40
N GLU A 431 -31.74 46.71 3.39
CA GLU A 431 -32.69 47.74 3.78
C GLU A 431 -34.11 47.20 4.02
N GLY A 432 -34.23 46.03 4.67
CA GLY A 432 -35.51 45.40 4.97
C GLY A 432 -36.27 44.88 3.75
N LYS A 433 -35.60 44.74 2.60
CA LYS A 433 -36.14 44.11 1.38
C LYS A 433 -35.36 42.85 1.06
N TYR A 434 -36.06 41.80 0.65
CA TYR A 434 -35.42 40.59 0.19
C TYR A 434 -34.60 40.86 -1.07
N ALA A 435 -33.30 40.52 -1.06
CA ALA A 435 -32.37 40.83 -2.15
C ALA A 435 -32.04 39.59 -3.01
N GLY A 436 -32.28 38.39 -2.48
CA GLY A 436 -31.96 37.13 -3.16
C GLY A 436 -31.34 36.10 -2.22
N TYR A 437 -30.75 35.04 -2.80
CA TYR A 437 -30.07 34.04 -2.01
C TYR A 437 -28.78 33.55 -2.70
N LEU A 438 -27.88 33.02 -1.87
CA LEU A 438 -26.67 32.31 -2.29
C LEU A 438 -26.84 30.83 -1.99
N LEU A 439 -26.54 29.98 -2.99
CA LEU A 439 -26.49 28.54 -2.82
C LEU A 439 -25.05 28.13 -2.55
N ILE A 440 -24.83 27.49 -1.42
CA ILE A 440 -23.52 27.04 -0.98
C ILE A 440 -23.55 25.51 -0.91
N ALA A 441 -22.60 24.87 -1.58
CA ALA A 441 -22.46 23.42 -1.57
C ALA A 441 -21.00 23.00 -1.42
N ASP A 442 -20.81 21.79 -0.90
CA ASP A 442 -19.53 21.12 -0.91
C ASP A 442 -19.27 20.59 -2.32
N VAL A 443 -18.09 20.89 -2.87
CA VAL A 443 -17.77 20.62 -4.27
C VAL A 443 -17.30 19.18 -4.44
N VAL A 444 -17.91 18.45 -5.36
CA VAL A 444 -17.46 17.11 -5.76
C VAL A 444 -16.04 17.17 -6.33
N LYS A 445 -15.15 16.23 -5.93
CA LYS A 445 -13.79 16.14 -6.48
C LYS A 445 -13.84 15.78 -7.97
N PRO A 446 -12.91 16.30 -8.79
CA PRO A 446 -12.94 16.12 -10.25
C PRO A 446 -13.03 14.67 -10.72
N HIS A 447 -12.35 13.75 -10.01
CA HIS A 447 -12.23 12.35 -10.41
C HIS A 447 -13.21 11.41 -9.69
N SER A 448 -14.12 11.90 -8.84
CA SER A 448 -15.05 11.04 -8.07
C SER A 448 -15.97 10.21 -8.97
N ALA A 449 -16.54 10.81 -10.01
CA ALA A 449 -17.39 10.07 -10.96
C ALA A 449 -16.57 9.02 -11.74
N GLN A 450 -15.33 9.33 -12.12
CA GLN A 450 -14.42 8.38 -12.77
C GLN A 450 -14.05 7.23 -11.82
N ALA A 451 -13.82 7.53 -10.55
CA ALA A 451 -13.53 6.53 -9.51
C ALA A 451 -14.66 5.51 -9.39
N ILE A 452 -15.93 5.97 -9.31
CA ILE A 452 -17.10 5.07 -9.21
C ILE A 452 -17.22 4.20 -10.46
N LYS A 453 -17.05 4.77 -11.65
CA LYS A 453 -17.05 4.00 -12.92
C LYS A 453 -15.91 2.99 -12.96
N GLY A 454 -14.70 3.40 -12.55
CA GLY A 454 -13.52 2.54 -12.49
C GLY A 454 -13.69 1.36 -11.53
N LEU A 455 -14.30 1.59 -10.36
CA LEU A 455 -14.61 0.54 -9.39
C LEU A 455 -15.63 -0.47 -9.94
N LYS A 456 -16.70 -0.01 -10.60
CA LYS A 456 -17.67 -0.88 -11.26
C LYS A 456 -17.02 -1.70 -12.38
N ALA A 457 -16.18 -1.09 -13.19
CA ALA A 457 -15.39 -1.78 -14.21
C ALA A 457 -14.39 -2.78 -13.62
N ALA A 458 -13.84 -2.48 -12.45
CA ALA A 458 -13.02 -3.39 -11.67
C ALA A 458 -13.85 -4.51 -10.98
N GLY A 459 -15.18 -4.58 -11.16
CA GLY A 459 -16.04 -5.64 -10.65
C GLY A 459 -16.48 -5.44 -9.19
N VAL A 460 -16.51 -4.21 -8.70
CA VAL A 460 -17.24 -3.84 -7.48
C VAL A 460 -18.73 -3.97 -7.77
N ARG A 461 -19.42 -4.75 -6.95
CA ARG A 461 -20.84 -5.04 -7.13
C ARG A 461 -21.73 -3.91 -6.62
N LYS A 462 -21.30 -3.24 -5.54
CA LYS A 462 -22.11 -2.23 -4.86
C LYS A 462 -21.24 -1.09 -4.37
N THR A 463 -21.64 0.14 -4.69
CA THR A 463 -21.04 1.39 -4.20
C THR A 463 -22.07 2.13 -3.34
N VAL A 464 -21.69 2.51 -2.12
CA VAL A 464 -22.58 3.11 -1.12
C VAL A 464 -21.97 4.40 -0.61
N MET A 465 -22.78 5.42 -0.34
CA MET A 465 -22.35 6.65 0.32
C MET A 465 -23.02 6.80 1.68
N LEU A 466 -22.24 7.13 2.70
CA LEU A 466 -22.72 7.50 4.04
C LEU A 466 -22.47 8.99 4.26
N THR A 467 -23.46 9.72 4.75
CA THR A 467 -23.31 11.16 5.03
C THR A 467 -24.20 11.63 6.16
N GLY A 468 -23.73 12.64 6.89
CA GLY A 468 -24.54 13.41 7.86
C GLY A 468 -25.47 14.44 7.22
N ASP A 469 -25.33 14.70 5.91
CA ASP A 469 -26.13 15.69 5.20
C ASP A 469 -27.60 15.29 5.10
N ALA A 470 -28.44 16.29 4.81
CA ALA A 470 -29.86 16.09 4.55
C ALA A 470 -30.10 15.26 3.28
N GLU A 471 -31.20 14.51 3.26
CA GLU A 471 -31.63 13.60 2.19
C GLU A 471 -31.55 14.21 0.78
N PRO A 472 -32.04 15.47 0.50
CA PRO A 472 -31.98 16.04 -0.85
C PRO A 472 -30.56 16.21 -1.39
N VAL A 473 -29.61 16.62 -0.50
CA VAL A 473 -28.20 16.80 -0.86
C VAL A 473 -27.55 15.47 -1.15
N ALA A 474 -27.75 14.49 -0.26
CA ALA A 474 -27.20 13.14 -0.42
C ALA A 474 -27.68 12.48 -1.72
N LYS A 475 -28.97 12.59 -2.02
CA LYS A 475 -29.60 12.07 -3.24
C LYS A 475 -29.01 12.69 -4.50
N ALA A 476 -28.81 14.00 -4.52
CA ALA A 476 -28.25 14.72 -5.65
C ALA A 476 -26.81 14.25 -5.95
N VAL A 477 -25.97 14.22 -4.94
CA VAL A 477 -24.55 13.75 -5.07
C VAL A 477 -24.49 12.30 -5.49
N ALA A 478 -25.31 11.41 -4.89
CA ALA A 478 -25.33 10.00 -5.23
C ALA A 478 -25.76 9.76 -6.69
N SER A 479 -26.76 10.50 -7.16
CA SER A 479 -27.23 10.42 -8.55
C SER A 479 -26.19 10.93 -9.54
N ASP A 480 -25.55 12.05 -9.26
CA ASP A 480 -24.51 12.67 -10.11
C ASP A 480 -23.30 11.75 -10.26
N LEU A 481 -22.85 11.13 -9.17
CA LEU A 481 -21.74 10.18 -9.17
C LEU A 481 -22.10 8.78 -9.68
N GLY A 482 -23.39 8.46 -9.78
CA GLY A 482 -23.86 7.13 -10.18
C GLY A 482 -23.61 6.05 -9.14
N LEU A 483 -23.76 6.37 -7.85
CA LEU A 483 -23.70 5.43 -6.74
C LEU A 483 -24.95 4.53 -6.72
N ASP A 484 -24.81 3.32 -6.16
CA ASP A 484 -25.91 2.34 -6.14
C ASP A 484 -26.84 2.56 -4.93
N GLU A 485 -26.32 3.11 -3.83
CA GLU A 485 -27.06 3.34 -2.59
C GLU A 485 -26.46 4.51 -1.83
N TYR A 486 -27.25 5.18 -1.01
CA TYR A 486 -26.80 6.21 -0.08
C TYR A 486 -27.63 6.20 1.20
N HIS A 487 -27.03 6.68 2.31
CA HIS A 487 -27.70 6.88 3.58
C HIS A 487 -27.37 8.28 4.08
N ALA A 488 -28.42 9.06 4.36
CA ALA A 488 -28.35 10.47 4.74
C ALA A 488 -28.69 10.70 6.22
N GLY A 489 -28.33 11.85 6.77
CA GLY A 489 -28.70 12.27 8.13
C GLY A 489 -28.04 11.43 9.23
N LEU A 490 -26.91 10.79 8.95
CA LEU A 490 -26.25 9.88 9.88
C LEU A 490 -25.36 10.62 10.88
N LEU A 491 -25.49 10.27 12.14
CA LEU A 491 -24.52 10.59 13.18
C LEU A 491 -23.31 9.61 13.09
N PRO A 492 -22.16 9.94 13.71
CA PRO A 492 -20.98 9.06 13.65
C PRO A 492 -21.25 7.62 14.12
N GLY A 493 -22.07 7.43 15.15
CA GLY A 493 -22.49 6.09 15.59
C GLY A 493 -23.35 5.35 14.58
N ASP A 494 -24.26 6.06 13.91
CA ASP A 494 -25.16 5.48 12.91
C ASP A 494 -24.37 4.98 11.68
N LYS A 495 -23.24 5.65 11.34
CA LYS A 495 -22.35 5.18 10.26
C LYS A 495 -21.78 3.79 10.58
N VAL A 496 -21.36 3.56 11.82
CA VAL A 496 -20.87 2.24 12.27
C VAL A 496 -21.96 1.19 12.14
N ASP A 497 -23.19 1.51 12.60
CA ASP A 497 -24.33 0.59 12.50
C ASP A 497 -24.68 0.24 11.04
N GLN A 498 -24.54 1.20 10.13
CA GLN A 498 -24.76 0.93 8.69
C GLN A 498 -23.67 0.02 8.11
N ILE A 499 -22.41 0.22 8.49
CA ILE A 499 -21.31 -0.69 8.10
C ILE A 499 -21.59 -2.11 8.61
N GLU A 500 -22.04 -2.29 9.86
CA GLU A 500 -22.38 -3.60 10.41
C GLU A 500 -23.49 -4.29 9.59
N LYS A 501 -24.53 -3.57 9.19
CA LYS A 501 -25.60 -4.09 8.33
C LYS A 501 -25.05 -4.51 6.96
N LEU A 502 -24.19 -3.70 6.35
CA LEU A 502 -23.59 -4.00 5.06
C LEU A 502 -22.61 -5.18 5.15
N LEU A 503 -21.85 -5.30 6.24
CA LEU A 503 -20.99 -6.46 6.53
C LEU A 503 -21.81 -7.75 6.67
N ALA A 504 -22.98 -7.69 7.32
CA ALA A 504 -23.87 -8.84 7.45
C ALA A 504 -24.53 -9.24 6.11
N ALA A 505 -24.76 -8.27 5.21
CA ALA A 505 -25.43 -8.48 3.93
C ALA A 505 -24.48 -8.84 2.76
N LYS A 506 -23.16 -8.73 2.96
CA LYS A 506 -22.19 -9.08 1.90
C LYS A 506 -22.11 -10.58 1.64
N GLY A 507 -21.65 -10.97 0.45
CA GLY A 507 -21.40 -12.36 0.10
C GLY A 507 -20.26 -12.99 0.95
N PRO A 508 -20.28 -14.32 1.18
CA PRO A 508 -19.34 -14.99 2.08
C PRO A 508 -17.87 -14.93 1.64
N LYS A 509 -17.60 -14.57 0.40
CA LYS A 509 -16.25 -14.42 -0.19
C LYS A 509 -15.93 -12.98 -0.59
N GLU A 510 -16.83 -12.06 -0.30
CA GLU A 510 -16.66 -10.63 -0.60
C GLU A 510 -16.18 -9.88 0.63
N ASN A 511 -15.32 -8.88 0.42
CA ASN A 511 -14.91 -7.93 1.45
C ASN A 511 -15.60 -6.59 1.21
N LEU A 512 -15.76 -5.83 2.29
CA LEU A 512 -16.25 -4.48 2.30
C LEU A 512 -15.08 -3.54 2.60
N ALA A 513 -14.85 -2.57 1.71
CA ALA A 513 -13.93 -1.47 1.96
C ALA A 513 -14.73 -0.22 2.36
N PHE A 514 -14.26 0.49 3.39
CA PHE A 514 -14.72 1.83 3.73
C PHE A 514 -13.66 2.85 3.38
N VAL A 515 -14.07 3.95 2.75
CA VAL A 515 -13.20 5.04 2.31
C VAL A 515 -13.62 6.32 3.02
N GLY A 516 -12.70 6.95 3.74
CA GLY A 516 -12.95 8.16 4.49
C GLY A 516 -11.71 9.05 4.60
N ASP A 517 -11.88 10.27 5.14
CA ASP A 517 -10.77 11.21 5.42
C ASP A 517 -10.06 10.91 6.75
N GLY A 518 -10.64 10.09 7.58
CA GLY A 518 -10.09 9.49 8.79
C GLY A 518 -10.15 10.34 10.05
N ILE A 519 -10.47 11.60 10.01
CA ILE A 519 -10.53 12.44 11.21
C ILE A 519 -11.74 12.05 12.07
N ASN A 520 -12.91 11.96 11.44
CA ASN A 520 -14.17 11.61 12.11
C ASN A 520 -14.56 10.14 11.93
N ASP A 521 -13.96 9.46 10.98
CA ASP A 521 -14.36 8.12 10.53
C ASP A 521 -13.44 7.00 11.03
N ALA A 522 -12.46 7.29 11.91
CA ALA A 522 -11.55 6.28 12.45
C ALA A 522 -12.25 5.03 13.02
N PRO A 523 -13.39 5.14 13.76
CA PRO A 523 -14.13 3.96 14.22
C PRO A 523 -14.72 3.14 13.07
N VAL A 524 -15.16 3.82 11.99
CA VAL A 524 -15.76 3.18 10.81
C VAL A 524 -14.68 2.51 9.96
N LEU A 525 -13.52 3.18 9.75
CA LEU A 525 -12.34 2.63 9.09
C LEU A 525 -11.87 1.33 9.73
N SER A 526 -11.76 1.33 11.06
CA SER A 526 -11.30 0.15 11.82
C SER A 526 -12.32 -0.99 11.83
N ARG A 527 -13.60 -0.70 11.59
CA ARG A 527 -14.68 -1.69 11.63
C ARG A 527 -14.89 -2.41 10.30
N ALA A 528 -14.62 -1.77 9.18
CA ALA A 528 -14.69 -2.38 7.85
C ALA A 528 -13.70 -3.56 7.71
N ASP A 529 -13.89 -4.42 6.71
CA ASP A 529 -12.86 -5.43 6.39
C ASP A 529 -11.56 -4.76 5.92
N ILE A 530 -11.66 -3.60 5.26
CA ILE A 530 -10.54 -2.77 4.82
C ILE A 530 -10.91 -1.30 5.02
N GLY A 531 -10.09 -0.59 5.79
CA GLY A 531 -10.15 0.86 5.90
C GLY A 531 -9.21 1.53 4.89
N ILE A 532 -9.71 2.45 4.10
CA ILE A 532 -8.94 3.24 3.13
C ILE A 532 -9.01 4.71 3.52
N ALA A 533 -7.89 5.33 3.87
CA ALA A 533 -7.82 6.74 4.16
C ALA A 533 -7.43 7.54 2.91
N MET A 534 -8.11 8.69 2.73
CA MET A 534 -7.88 9.65 1.65
C MET A 534 -7.06 10.82 2.18
N GLY A 535 -6.18 11.39 1.31
CA GLY A 535 -5.52 12.66 1.56
C GLY A 535 -4.70 12.70 2.85
N ALA A 536 -4.00 11.61 3.18
CA ALA A 536 -3.35 11.40 4.47
C ALA A 536 -2.23 12.40 4.84
N LEU A 537 -1.96 13.37 3.99
CA LEU A 537 -0.93 14.39 4.20
C LEU A 537 -1.26 15.35 5.37
N GLY A 538 -2.44 15.23 6.00
CA GLY A 538 -2.87 16.10 7.10
C GLY A 538 -3.43 15.41 8.35
N SER A 539 -3.72 14.10 8.34
CA SER A 539 -4.38 13.43 9.47
C SER A 539 -3.63 12.19 9.95
N ASP A 540 -2.90 12.34 11.04
CA ASP A 540 -2.20 11.23 11.71
C ASP A 540 -3.16 10.12 12.17
N ALA A 541 -4.34 10.51 12.66
CA ALA A 541 -5.38 9.57 13.09
C ALA A 541 -5.91 8.72 11.92
N ALA A 542 -6.02 9.30 10.72
CA ALA A 542 -6.41 8.58 9.52
C ALA A 542 -5.35 7.55 9.11
N ILE A 543 -4.09 7.98 9.11
CA ILE A 543 -2.96 7.10 8.81
C ILE A 543 -2.95 5.91 9.78
N GLU A 544 -3.17 6.13 11.07
CA GLU A 544 -3.12 5.06 12.07
C GLU A 544 -4.30 4.09 11.93
N ALA A 545 -5.51 4.58 11.72
CA ALA A 545 -6.73 3.79 11.69
C ALA A 545 -6.93 2.99 10.39
N ALA A 546 -6.41 3.47 9.25
CA ALA A 546 -6.61 2.83 7.95
C ALA A 546 -5.63 1.69 7.70
N ASP A 547 -6.01 0.76 6.84
CA ASP A 547 -5.19 -0.36 6.35
C ASP A 547 -4.47 -0.02 5.03
N ILE A 548 -5.06 0.89 4.26
CA ILE A 548 -4.54 1.44 3.02
C ILE A 548 -4.66 2.96 3.08
N VAL A 549 -3.62 3.65 2.65
CA VAL A 549 -3.57 5.11 2.67
C VAL A 549 -3.27 5.61 1.25
N LEU A 550 -4.13 6.47 0.73
CA LEU A 550 -3.88 7.21 -0.51
C LEU A 550 -3.16 8.51 -0.15
N MET A 551 -1.96 8.69 -0.69
CA MET A 551 -1.10 9.83 -0.34
C MET A 551 -1.59 11.15 -0.92
N ASP A 552 -2.27 11.09 -2.05
CA ASP A 552 -3.00 12.20 -2.64
C ASP A 552 -4.50 12.07 -2.36
N ASP A 553 -5.21 13.11 -2.74
CA ASP A 553 -6.63 13.23 -2.50
C ASP A 553 -7.49 12.77 -3.70
N ASP A 554 -6.94 11.84 -4.54
CA ASP A 554 -7.61 11.34 -5.74
C ASP A 554 -8.32 10.00 -5.52
N PRO A 555 -9.68 9.97 -5.50
CA PRO A 555 -10.45 8.73 -5.33
C PRO A 555 -10.29 7.74 -6.49
N ALA A 556 -9.83 8.17 -7.67
CA ALA A 556 -9.58 7.25 -8.81
C ALA A 556 -8.47 6.23 -8.50
N LYS A 557 -7.56 6.53 -7.58
CA LYS A 557 -6.51 5.60 -7.14
C LYS A 557 -7.02 4.36 -6.42
N ILE A 558 -8.25 4.36 -5.91
CA ILE A 558 -8.86 3.16 -5.30
C ILE A 558 -9.02 2.06 -6.35
N ALA A 559 -9.51 2.41 -7.55
CA ALA A 559 -9.65 1.46 -8.65
C ALA A 559 -8.28 0.93 -9.13
N LEU A 560 -7.25 1.79 -9.13
CA LEU A 560 -5.87 1.39 -9.41
C LEU A 560 -5.33 0.43 -8.35
N ALA A 561 -5.54 0.73 -7.06
CA ALA A 561 -5.15 -0.13 -5.95
C ALA A 561 -5.76 -1.53 -6.07
N MET A 562 -7.07 -1.62 -6.39
CA MET A 562 -7.75 -2.89 -6.62
C MET A 562 -7.18 -3.65 -7.83
N SER A 563 -6.82 -2.94 -8.90
CA SER A 563 -6.23 -3.53 -10.09
C SER A 563 -4.84 -4.13 -9.80
N ILE A 564 -4.01 -3.42 -9.01
CA ILE A 564 -2.71 -3.88 -8.53
C ILE A 564 -2.88 -5.11 -7.63
N ALA A 565 -3.81 -5.06 -6.68
CA ALA A 565 -4.11 -6.15 -5.77
C ALA A 565 -4.52 -7.43 -6.51
N ARG A 566 -5.43 -7.33 -7.47
CA ARG A 566 -5.88 -8.46 -8.30
C ARG A 566 -4.79 -9.02 -9.19
N ARG A 567 -3.96 -8.15 -9.78
CA ARG A 567 -2.79 -8.60 -10.57
C ARG A 567 -1.81 -9.36 -9.70
N THR A 568 -1.50 -8.84 -8.52
CA THR A 568 -0.61 -9.50 -7.55
C THR A 568 -1.14 -10.88 -7.17
N LEU A 569 -2.42 -10.97 -6.82
CA LEU A 569 -3.05 -12.22 -6.44
C LEU A 569 -3.08 -13.23 -7.60
N ARG A 570 -3.31 -12.77 -8.83
CA ARG A 570 -3.21 -13.62 -10.04
C ARG A 570 -1.81 -14.21 -10.19
N ILE A 571 -0.76 -13.41 -10.05
CA ILE A 571 0.64 -13.87 -10.12
C ILE A 571 0.91 -14.91 -9.03
N VAL A 572 0.40 -14.68 -7.81
CA VAL A 572 0.50 -15.65 -6.71
C VAL A 572 -0.14 -16.99 -7.10
N TYR A 573 -1.37 -16.98 -7.62
CA TYR A 573 -2.04 -18.21 -8.05
C TYR A 573 -1.38 -18.87 -9.26
N GLU A 574 -0.88 -18.10 -10.23
CA GLU A 574 -0.08 -18.62 -11.34
C GLU A 574 1.13 -19.41 -10.81
N ASN A 575 1.87 -18.83 -9.86
CA ASN A 575 3.02 -19.49 -9.25
C ASN A 575 2.64 -20.76 -8.47
N ILE A 576 1.54 -20.72 -7.71
CA ILE A 576 1.05 -21.88 -6.95
C ILE A 576 0.71 -23.02 -7.90
N VAL A 577 -0.12 -22.77 -8.91
CA VAL A 577 -0.57 -23.82 -9.85
C VAL A 577 0.62 -24.38 -10.65
N PHE A 578 1.47 -23.49 -11.17
CA PHE A 578 2.65 -23.88 -11.95
C PHE A 578 3.62 -24.75 -11.12
N ALA A 579 3.98 -24.30 -9.92
CA ALA A 579 4.92 -25.04 -9.07
C ALA A 579 4.34 -26.39 -8.64
N LEU A 580 3.08 -26.45 -8.21
CA LEU A 580 2.44 -27.70 -7.79
C LEU A 580 2.26 -28.70 -8.95
N ALA A 581 1.88 -28.21 -10.13
CA ALA A 581 1.69 -29.08 -11.30
C ALA A 581 3.00 -29.77 -11.72
N ILE A 582 4.09 -29.01 -11.85
CA ILE A 582 5.40 -29.58 -12.22
C ILE A 582 5.90 -30.50 -11.12
N LYS A 583 5.81 -30.11 -9.85
CA LYS A 583 6.27 -30.93 -8.73
C LYS A 583 5.52 -32.26 -8.66
N PHE A 584 4.18 -32.23 -8.79
CA PHE A 584 3.39 -33.44 -8.79
C PHE A 584 3.77 -34.39 -9.93
N ALA A 585 3.95 -33.85 -11.16
CA ALA A 585 4.40 -34.65 -12.29
C ALA A 585 5.78 -35.26 -12.04
N CYS A 586 6.74 -34.49 -11.54
CA CYS A 586 8.09 -34.99 -11.24
C CYS A 586 8.10 -35.99 -10.07
N LEU A 587 7.25 -35.83 -9.05
CA LEU A 587 7.10 -36.80 -7.96
C LEU A 587 6.60 -38.17 -8.47
N VAL A 588 5.61 -38.18 -9.36
CA VAL A 588 5.11 -39.40 -9.99
C VAL A 588 6.23 -40.07 -10.82
N LEU A 589 6.95 -39.30 -11.64
CA LEU A 589 8.08 -39.83 -12.42
C LEU A 589 9.20 -40.34 -11.52
N GLY A 590 9.49 -39.67 -10.40
CA GLY A 590 10.48 -40.12 -9.42
C GLY A 590 10.10 -41.43 -8.74
N ALA A 591 8.85 -41.57 -8.32
CA ALA A 591 8.34 -42.79 -7.72
C ALA A 591 8.37 -44.00 -8.69
N LEU A 592 8.08 -43.75 -9.97
CA LEU A 592 8.18 -44.75 -11.04
C LEU A 592 9.63 -45.10 -11.42
N GLY A 593 10.62 -44.34 -10.93
CA GLY A 593 12.04 -44.53 -11.30
C GLY A 593 12.41 -43.98 -12.67
N LEU A 594 11.57 -43.14 -13.26
CA LEU A 594 11.81 -42.51 -14.57
C LEU A 594 12.50 -41.13 -14.45
N ALA A 595 12.53 -40.54 -13.25
CA ALA A 595 13.22 -39.30 -12.99
C ALA A 595 14.63 -39.55 -12.46
N SER A 596 15.60 -38.83 -13.02
CA SER A 596 16.96 -38.74 -12.51
C SER A 596 17.10 -37.64 -11.47
N MET A 597 18.21 -37.59 -10.74
CA MET A 597 18.54 -36.51 -9.82
C MET A 597 18.60 -35.13 -10.53
N TRP A 598 19.01 -35.08 -11.80
CA TRP A 598 19.00 -33.88 -12.63
C TRP A 598 17.58 -33.36 -12.89
N THR A 599 16.62 -34.26 -13.11
CA THR A 599 15.19 -33.89 -13.22
C THR A 599 14.67 -33.33 -11.90
N ALA A 600 15.11 -33.92 -10.77
CA ALA A 600 14.77 -33.43 -9.43
C ALA A 600 15.28 -32.00 -9.19
N ILE A 601 16.53 -31.73 -9.53
CA ILE A 601 17.15 -30.40 -9.42
C ILE A 601 16.39 -29.39 -10.28
N PHE A 602 16.05 -29.72 -11.53
CA PHE A 602 15.26 -28.84 -12.39
C PHE A 602 13.87 -28.56 -11.82
N ALA A 603 13.22 -29.60 -11.31
CA ALA A 603 11.88 -29.46 -10.67
C ALA A 603 11.91 -28.60 -9.41
N ASP A 604 13.02 -28.50 -8.73
CA ASP A 604 13.17 -27.64 -7.54
C ASP A 604 13.70 -26.25 -7.89
N VAL A 605 14.93 -26.16 -8.35
CA VAL A 605 15.63 -24.89 -8.58
C VAL A 605 15.12 -24.18 -9.84
N GLY A 606 14.90 -24.91 -10.95
CA GLY A 606 14.42 -24.32 -12.19
C GLY A 606 13.02 -23.72 -12.05
N VAL A 607 12.11 -24.45 -11.41
CA VAL A 607 10.74 -23.97 -11.15
C VAL A 607 10.75 -22.78 -10.19
N MET A 608 11.62 -22.80 -9.17
CA MET A 608 11.79 -21.67 -8.25
C MET A 608 12.24 -20.41 -9.00
N VAL A 609 13.25 -20.50 -9.86
CA VAL A 609 13.76 -19.36 -10.65
C VAL A 609 12.64 -18.78 -11.53
N LEU A 610 11.89 -19.64 -12.23
CA LEU A 610 10.77 -19.19 -13.07
C LEU A 610 9.67 -18.51 -12.24
N ALA A 611 9.32 -19.08 -11.09
CA ALA A 611 8.31 -18.51 -10.19
C ALA A 611 8.76 -17.15 -9.61
N VAL A 612 10.05 -17.01 -9.27
CA VAL A 612 10.61 -15.73 -8.82
C VAL A 612 10.59 -14.68 -9.94
N LEU A 613 10.97 -15.05 -11.16
CA LEU A 613 10.89 -14.16 -12.32
C LEU A 613 9.45 -13.71 -12.58
N ASN A 614 8.47 -14.63 -12.48
CA ASN A 614 7.06 -14.27 -12.60
C ASN A 614 6.62 -13.32 -11.47
N ALA A 615 7.07 -13.54 -10.23
CA ALA A 615 6.78 -12.70 -9.08
C ALA A 615 7.24 -11.25 -9.27
N THR A 616 8.39 -11.02 -9.92
CA THR A 616 8.90 -9.66 -10.19
C THR A 616 7.97 -8.82 -11.07
N ARG A 617 7.06 -9.44 -11.83
CA ARG A 617 6.05 -8.72 -12.64
C ARG A 617 5.08 -7.90 -11.78
N ALA A 618 4.94 -8.23 -10.49
CA ALA A 618 4.10 -7.48 -9.56
C ALA A 618 4.63 -6.06 -9.28
N LEU A 619 5.95 -5.83 -9.45
CA LEU A 619 6.56 -4.50 -9.29
C LEU A 619 6.20 -3.51 -10.42
N TYR A 620 5.85 -4.01 -11.61
CA TYR A 620 5.63 -3.17 -12.79
C TYR A 620 4.16 -2.76 -12.89
N THR A 621 3.81 -1.60 -12.35
CA THR A 621 2.43 -1.06 -12.28
C THR A 621 2.14 0.06 -13.27
N LYS A 622 3.15 0.58 -13.99
CA LYS A 622 3.02 1.72 -14.93
C LYS A 622 1.97 1.52 -16.04
N ASP A 623 1.81 0.29 -16.52
CA ASP A 623 0.79 -0.09 -17.50
C ASP A 623 -0.64 -0.02 -16.93
N LEU A 624 -0.81 -0.36 -15.65
CA LEU A 624 -2.09 -0.25 -14.94
C LEU A 624 -2.45 1.22 -14.65
N ALA A 625 -1.48 2.02 -14.22
CA ALA A 625 -1.66 3.45 -13.99
C ALA A 625 -2.13 4.16 -15.26
N ARG A 626 -1.45 3.99 -16.40
CA ARG A 626 -1.84 4.55 -17.70
C ARG A 626 -3.22 4.08 -18.20
N LYS A 627 -3.65 2.88 -17.84
CA LYS A 627 -4.98 2.36 -18.20
C LYS A 627 -6.08 2.98 -17.34
N ASN A 628 -5.77 3.36 -16.12
CA ASN A 628 -6.72 3.99 -15.20
C ASN A 628 -6.93 5.48 -15.51
N GLU A 629 -5.94 6.14 -16.13
CA GLU A 629 -6.01 7.53 -16.59
C GLU A 629 -6.84 7.73 -17.88
N ARG A 630 -7.10 6.65 -18.65
CA ARG A 630 -7.95 6.63 -19.85
C ARG A 630 -9.40 6.26 -19.54
#